data_fb17bab0975ade24e9599bda2433bc1f
#
_entry.id   fb17bab0975ade24e9599bda2433bc1f
#
_cell.length_a   1.000
_cell.length_b   1.000
_cell.length_c   1.000
_cell.angle_alpha   90.00
_cell.angle_beta   90.00
_cell.angle_gamma   90.00
#
_symmetry.space_group_name_H-M   'P 1'
#
loop_
_entity.id
_entity.type
_entity.pdbx_description
1 polymer ?
#
loop_
_entity_poly.entity_id
_entity_poly.type
_entity_poly.pdbx_seq_one_letter_code
_entity_poly.pdbx_strand_id
1 'polypeptide(L)'
;MAASGTAFPGDEGLNYTLNPGEAFAESYRVLAETDGTTEGYDWPIVDPSFRPTSGSLAALRDDVLHPWAGPKTTTIRGKFLRGKHIWSTQVATPFDGDFRARVTAPGSGADDVKILSGDGRTLLATGSWTGSRGKSAEYRVCGARSVKVRVIRAVAAARFTLQVQVP
;
A
#
# COMPACT_ATOMS: atom_id res chain seq x y z
N MET A 1 10.17 7.14 8.29
CA MET A 1 9.49 8.28 8.94
C MET A 1 8.29 7.88 9.82
N ALA A 2 7.83 6.66 9.79
CA ALA A 2 6.72 6.22 10.65
C ALA A 2 7.08 5.97 12.13
N ALA A 3 8.32 6.15 12.52
CA ALA A 3 8.79 5.74 13.85
C ALA A 3 8.63 6.79 14.97
N SER A 4 8.40 8.07 14.63
CA SER A 4 8.37 9.11 15.67
C SER A 4 6.99 9.43 16.24
N GLY A 5 5.90 9.07 15.58
CA GLY A 5 4.53 9.37 16.03
C GLY A 5 4.22 10.86 16.22
N THR A 6 5.14 11.74 15.86
CA THR A 6 5.03 13.18 16.04
C THR A 6 4.48 13.79 14.75
N ALA A 7 3.34 14.47 14.85
CA ALA A 7 2.87 15.35 13.80
C ALA A 7 3.83 16.54 13.75
N PHE A 8 4.53 16.72 12.64
CA PHE A 8 5.31 17.90 12.39
C PHE A 8 4.42 18.90 11.66
N PRO A 9 4.03 20.00 12.30
CA PRO A 9 3.51 21.14 11.58
C PRO A 9 4.64 21.62 10.65
N GLY A 10 4.33 21.93 9.43
CA GLY A 10 5.27 22.50 8.47
C GLY A 10 5.76 23.87 8.93
N ASP A 11 6.56 23.89 9.99
CA ASP A 11 7.17 25.08 10.53
C ASP A 11 8.52 25.26 9.86
N GLU A 12 8.54 26.07 8.82
CA GLU A 12 9.73 26.47 8.07
C GLU A 12 10.61 27.48 8.84
N GLY A 13 10.28 27.77 10.10
CA GLY A 13 10.93 28.78 10.92
C GLY A 13 12.10 28.25 11.76
N LEU A 14 12.04 28.56 13.06
CA LEU A 14 13.09 28.26 14.04
C LEU A 14 13.43 26.76 14.18
N ASN A 15 12.54 25.88 13.77
CA ASN A 15 12.69 24.42 13.88
C ASN A 15 13.12 23.73 12.57
N TYR A 16 13.54 24.47 11.55
CA TYR A 16 13.98 23.93 10.27
C TYR A 16 14.97 22.76 10.45
N THR A 17 16.01 22.97 11.26
CA THR A 17 17.08 22.00 11.48
C THR A 17 16.64 20.74 12.26
N LEU A 18 15.43 20.75 12.83
CA LEU A 18 14.83 19.63 13.55
C LEU A 18 13.63 19.02 12.80
N ASN A 19 13.32 19.51 11.60
CA ASN A 19 12.17 19.08 10.83
C ASN A 19 12.51 17.87 9.96
N PRO A 20 11.86 16.73 10.13
CA PRO A 20 12.11 15.54 9.28
C PRO A 20 11.70 15.73 7.83
N GLY A 21 10.79 16.66 7.52
CA GLY A 21 10.45 17.03 6.15
C GLY A 21 11.62 17.70 5.44
N GLU A 22 12.30 18.60 6.14
CA GLU A 22 13.51 19.26 5.65
C GLU A 22 14.67 18.27 5.51
N ALA A 23 14.81 17.35 6.47
CA ALA A 23 15.79 16.28 6.37
C ALA A 23 15.54 15.36 5.15
N PHE A 24 14.28 15.14 4.79
CA PHE A 24 13.92 14.42 3.58
C PHE A 24 14.29 15.22 2.32
N ALA A 25 13.97 16.51 2.27
CA ALA A 25 14.34 17.39 1.16
C ALA A 25 15.87 17.48 0.96
N GLU A 26 16.61 17.64 2.05
CA GLU A 26 18.08 17.62 2.03
C GLU A 26 18.65 16.29 1.55
N SER A 27 17.98 15.18 1.85
CA SER A 27 18.40 13.87 1.35
C SER A 27 18.31 13.78 -0.19
N TYR A 28 17.34 14.45 -0.82
CA TYR A 28 17.27 14.58 -2.28
C TYR A 28 18.43 15.42 -2.83
N ARG A 29 18.78 16.52 -2.15
CA ARG A 29 19.95 17.32 -2.51
C ARG A 29 21.24 16.49 -2.48
N VAL A 30 21.45 15.76 -1.38
CA VAL A 30 22.61 14.86 -1.25
C VAL A 30 22.62 13.81 -2.35
N LEU A 31 21.48 13.21 -2.67
CA LEU A 31 21.37 12.22 -3.75
C LEU A 31 21.79 12.82 -5.11
N ALA A 32 21.41 14.07 -5.38
CA ALA A 32 21.73 14.75 -6.64
C ALA A 32 23.20 15.20 -6.73
N GLU A 33 23.78 15.64 -5.62
CA GLU A 33 25.13 16.23 -5.59
C GLU A 33 26.25 15.20 -5.41
N THR A 34 25.94 14.04 -4.84
CA THR A 34 26.96 13.06 -4.42
C THR A 34 26.82 11.68 -5.06
N ASP A 35 25.97 11.53 -6.05
CA ASP A 35 25.62 10.22 -6.61
C ASP A 35 25.17 9.19 -5.55
N GLY A 36 24.61 9.69 -4.43
CA GLY A 36 24.11 8.85 -3.35
C GLY A 36 25.16 8.40 -2.35
N THR A 37 26.34 9.01 -2.34
CA THR A 37 27.31 8.81 -1.25
C THR A 37 26.98 9.71 -0.07
N THR A 38 27.43 9.35 1.12
CA THR A 38 27.27 10.16 2.34
C THR A 38 28.58 10.79 2.80
N GLU A 39 29.60 10.72 1.97
CA GLU A 39 30.94 11.24 2.29
C GLU A 39 31.13 12.65 1.73
N GLY A 40 31.66 13.54 2.56
CA GLY A 40 32.13 14.85 2.13
C GLY A 40 31.08 15.92 1.83
N TYR A 41 29.81 15.70 2.19
CA TYR A 41 28.76 16.69 2.02
C TYR A 41 28.39 17.40 3.36
N ASP A 42 27.93 18.63 3.24
CA ASP A 42 27.41 19.39 4.37
C ASP A 42 25.98 18.95 4.71
N TRP A 43 25.75 18.64 5.99
CA TRP A 43 24.44 18.24 6.50
C TRP A 43 23.92 19.30 7.49
N PRO A 44 23.07 20.25 7.05
CA PRO A 44 22.62 21.35 7.89
C PRO A 44 21.60 20.95 8.96
N ILE A 45 21.05 19.73 8.89
CA ILE A 45 20.08 19.25 9.87
C ILE A 45 20.81 18.84 11.15
N VAL A 46 20.39 19.40 12.27
CA VAL A 46 21.07 19.22 13.57
C VAL A 46 20.84 17.84 14.16
N ASP A 47 19.66 17.24 13.96
CA ASP A 47 19.37 15.92 14.50
C ASP A 47 20.10 14.83 13.69
N PRO A 48 21.10 14.15 14.28
CA PRO A 48 21.87 13.13 13.56
C PRO A 48 21.03 11.91 13.16
N SER A 49 19.88 11.68 13.80
CA SER A 49 18.98 10.59 13.42
C SER A 49 18.34 10.79 12.07
N PHE A 50 18.31 12.02 11.56
CA PHE A 50 17.79 12.36 10.24
C PHE A 50 18.83 12.26 9.13
N ARG A 51 20.12 12.08 9.47
CA ARG A 51 21.15 11.93 8.47
C ARG A 51 20.86 10.72 7.57
N PRO A 52 20.90 10.89 6.23
CA PRO A 52 20.60 9.78 5.35
C PRO A 52 21.65 8.67 5.45
N THR A 53 21.18 7.45 5.43
CA THR A 53 22.02 6.26 5.29
C THR A 53 22.11 5.86 3.82
N SER A 54 23.07 5.01 3.47
CA SER A 54 23.14 4.43 2.12
C SER A 54 21.84 3.73 1.72
N GLY A 55 21.16 3.08 2.67
CA GLY A 55 19.87 2.43 2.45
C GLY A 55 18.74 3.43 2.17
N SER A 56 18.69 4.57 2.90
CA SER A 56 17.67 5.59 2.66
C SER A 56 17.91 6.34 1.35
N LEU A 57 19.17 6.60 0.97
CA LEU A 57 19.50 7.20 -0.33
C LEU A 57 19.17 6.25 -1.49
N ALA A 58 19.40 4.94 -1.33
CA ALA A 58 18.99 3.95 -2.33
C ALA A 58 17.46 3.92 -2.52
N ALA A 59 16.69 4.00 -1.42
CA ALA A 59 15.23 4.06 -1.47
C ALA A 59 14.73 5.36 -2.15
N LEU A 60 15.36 6.51 -1.86
CA LEU A 60 15.06 7.78 -2.54
C LEU A 60 15.38 7.72 -4.02
N ARG A 61 16.51 7.14 -4.39
CA ARG A 61 16.89 6.95 -5.80
C ARG A 61 15.87 6.10 -6.55
N ASP A 62 15.40 5.01 -5.93
CA ASP A 62 14.38 4.16 -6.50
C ASP A 62 13.06 4.91 -6.69
N ASP A 63 12.65 5.73 -5.72
CA ASP A 63 11.45 6.58 -5.80
C ASP A 63 11.54 7.62 -6.93
N VAL A 64 12.70 8.22 -7.13
CA VAL A 64 12.93 9.18 -8.24
C VAL A 64 12.87 8.48 -9.60
N LEU A 65 13.46 7.30 -9.72
CA LEU A 65 13.51 6.55 -10.98
C LEU A 65 12.18 5.85 -11.30
N HIS A 66 11.43 5.48 -10.27
CA HIS A 66 10.16 4.74 -10.38
C HIS A 66 9.05 5.43 -9.57
N PRO A 67 8.71 6.70 -9.89
CA PRO A 67 7.73 7.44 -9.12
C PRO A 67 6.37 6.72 -9.14
N TRP A 68 5.63 6.88 -8.06
CA TRP A 68 4.28 6.35 -7.99
C TRP A 68 3.40 6.93 -9.11
N ALA A 69 2.92 6.05 -9.98
CA ALA A 69 2.13 6.41 -11.17
C ALA A 69 0.61 6.25 -10.94
N GLY A 70 0.19 6.14 -9.68
CA GLY A 70 -1.20 5.94 -9.32
C GLY A 70 -1.56 4.48 -9.02
N PRO A 71 -2.80 4.25 -8.58
CA PRO A 71 -3.24 2.92 -8.18
C PRO A 71 -3.28 1.96 -9.37
N LYS A 72 -2.84 0.72 -9.13
CA LYS A 72 -2.84 -0.35 -10.14
C LYS A 72 -4.00 -1.30 -9.92
N THR A 73 -4.74 -1.59 -11.00
CA THR A 73 -5.83 -2.56 -10.98
C THR A 73 -5.43 -3.86 -11.68
N THR A 74 -5.59 -4.98 -10.99
CA THR A 74 -5.38 -6.33 -11.53
C THR A 74 -6.69 -7.09 -11.55
N THR A 75 -6.95 -7.82 -12.63
CA THR A 75 -8.13 -8.67 -12.76
C THR A 75 -7.73 -10.15 -12.67
N ILE A 76 -8.32 -10.86 -11.72
CA ILE A 76 -8.12 -12.28 -11.48
C ILE A 76 -9.42 -13.03 -11.81
N ARG A 77 -9.35 -14.00 -12.71
CA ARG A 77 -10.46 -14.92 -13.00
C ARG A 77 -10.29 -16.16 -12.15
N GLY A 78 -11.20 -16.35 -11.19
CA GLY A 78 -11.14 -17.46 -10.26
C GLY A 78 -12.25 -18.49 -10.50
N LYS A 79 -12.02 -19.68 -9.95
CA LYS A 79 -13.04 -20.74 -9.85
C LYS A 79 -12.96 -21.41 -8.49
N PHE A 80 -14.12 -21.80 -7.96
CA PHE A 80 -14.18 -22.65 -6.78
C PHE A 80 -13.99 -24.11 -7.20
N LEU A 81 -13.16 -24.83 -6.47
CA LEU A 81 -13.04 -26.28 -6.63
C LEU A 81 -14.31 -26.97 -6.11
N ARG A 82 -14.55 -28.20 -6.58
CA ARG A 82 -15.71 -28.99 -6.15
C ARG A 82 -15.72 -29.12 -4.63
N GLY A 83 -16.86 -28.80 -4.01
CA GLY A 83 -17.03 -28.83 -2.55
C GLY A 83 -16.32 -27.71 -1.78
N LYS A 84 -15.64 -26.78 -2.46
CA LYS A 84 -15.03 -25.61 -1.82
C LYS A 84 -15.90 -24.38 -2.01
N HIS A 85 -16.09 -23.63 -0.92
CA HIS A 85 -16.86 -22.39 -0.89
C HIS A 85 -15.99 -21.17 -0.64
N ILE A 86 -14.70 -21.35 -0.44
CA ILE A 86 -13.74 -20.28 -0.14
C ILE A 86 -12.58 -20.37 -1.11
N TRP A 87 -12.22 -19.22 -1.67
CA TRP A 87 -11.01 -18.99 -2.44
C TRP A 87 -10.24 -17.82 -1.82
N SER A 88 -8.93 -17.84 -1.84
CA SER A 88 -8.11 -16.77 -1.28
C SER A 88 -6.85 -16.55 -2.10
N THR A 89 -6.39 -15.30 -2.13
CA THR A 89 -5.09 -14.91 -2.68
C THR A 89 -4.43 -13.90 -1.76
N GLN A 90 -3.13 -13.83 -1.82
CA GLN A 90 -2.33 -12.81 -1.15
C GLN A 90 -1.97 -11.72 -2.15
N VAL A 91 -2.02 -10.47 -1.69
CA VAL A 91 -1.71 -9.29 -2.50
C VAL A 91 -0.75 -8.41 -1.72
N ALA A 92 0.37 -8.08 -2.32
CA ALA A 92 1.31 -7.12 -1.77
C ALA A 92 0.79 -5.69 -2.00
N THR A 93 0.90 -4.85 -0.98
CA THR A 93 0.58 -3.43 -1.03
C THR A 93 1.85 -2.66 -0.68
N PRO A 94 2.64 -2.24 -1.69
CA PRO A 94 3.94 -1.61 -1.45
C PRO A 94 3.84 -0.20 -0.88
N PHE A 95 2.71 0.49 -1.10
CA PHE A 95 2.50 1.87 -0.71
C PHE A 95 1.31 2.04 0.24
N ASP A 96 1.26 3.19 0.88
CA ASP A 96 0.10 3.66 1.64
C ASP A 96 -1.04 4.04 0.68
N GLY A 97 -2.28 3.86 1.14
CA GLY A 97 -3.43 4.30 0.36
C GLY A 97 -4.60 3.33 0.42
N ASP A 98 -5.54 3.50 -0.50
CA ASP A 98 -6.76 2.73 -0.51
C ASP A 98 -6.60 1.45 -1.32
N PHE A 99 -6.69 0.32 -0.63
CA PHE A 99 -6.78 -1.01 -1.22
C PHE A 99 -8.24 -1.37 -1.44
N ARG A 100 -8.59 -1.78 -2.65
CA ARG A 100 -9.96 -2.14 -3.00
C ARG A 100 -10.02 -3.50 -3.66
N ALA A 101 -10.96 -4.34 -3.23
CA ALA A 101 -11.22 -5.65 -3.83
C ALA A 101 -12.70 -5.74 -4.23
N ARG A 102 -12.98 -5.96 -5.50
CA ARG A 102 -14.33 -6.11 -6.04
C ARG A 102 -14.51 -7.48 -6.67
N VAL A 103 -15.51 -8.22 -6.23
CA VAL A 103 -15.88 -9.50 -6.81
C VAL A 103 -17.18 -9.38 -7.60
N THR A 104 -17.21 -10.05 -8.75
CA THR A 104 -18.42 -10.25 -9.58
C THR A 104 -18.53 -11.71 -9.94
N ALA A 105 -19.76 -12.24 -9.97
CA ALA A 105 -20.05 -13.60 -10.39
C ALA A 105 -21.14 -13.59 -11.49
N PRO A 106 -21.19 -14.60 -12.38
CA PRO A 106 -22.29 -14.76 -13.32
C PRO A 106 -23.59 -15.01 -12.57
N GLY A 107 -24.70 -14.41 -13.05
CA GLY A 107 -26.04 -14.59 -12.47
C GLY A 107 -26.49 -13.42 -11.58
N SER A 108 -27.62 -13.60 -10.89
CA SER A 108 -28.28 -12.59 -10.06
C SER A 108 -27.82 -12.63 -8.61
N GLY A 109 -26.55 -12.63 -8.38
CA GLY A 109 -25.99 -12.59 -7.02
C GLY A 109 -24.51 -12.31 -7.09
N ALA A 110 -23.91 -11.95 -5.96
CA ALA A 110 -22.48 -11.78 -5.88
C ALA A 110 -21.92 -12.61 -4.74
N ASP A 111 -20.80 -13.25 -5.00
CA ASP A 111 -19.99 -13.84 -3.95
C ASP A 111 -19.54 -12.78 -2.95
N ASP A 112 -19.31 -13.17 -1.70
CA ASP A 112 -18.78 -12.25 -0.70
C ASP A 112 -17.27 -12.05 -0.92
N VAL A 113 -16.81 -10.84 -0.64
CA VAL A 113 -15.39 -10.50 -0.62
C VAL A 113 -15.01 -9.96 0.75
N LYS A 114 -13.88 -10.44 1.27
CA LYS A 114 -13.31 -9.98 2.54
C LYS A 114 -11.84 -9.67 2.36
N ILE A 115 -11.38 -8.63 3.05
CA ILE A 115 -9.98 -8.29 3.17
C ILE A 115 -9.53 -8.68 4.58
N LEU A 116 -8.46 -9.43 4.68
CA LEU A 116 -7.88 -9.88 5.93
C LEU A 116 -6.40 -9.45 6.01
N SER A 117 -5.85 -9.47 7.22
CA SER A 117 -4.41 -9.38 7.43
C SER A 117 -3.65 -10.42 6.61
N GLY A 118 -2.38 -10.19 6.33
CA GLY A 118 -1.57 -11.07 5.49
C GLY A 118 -1.51 -12.52 6.01
N ASP A 119 -1.55 -12.73 7.32
CA ASP A 119 -1.66 -14.03 7.96
C ASP A 119 -3.08 -14.64 7.86
N GLY A 120 -4.07 -13.85 7.47
CA GLY A 120 -5.46 -14.24 7.29
C GLY A 120 -6.27 -14.39 8.58
N ARG A 121 -5.76 -13.91 9.72
CA ARG A 121 -6.40 -14.04 11.03
C ARG A 121 -7.33 -12.89 11.36
N THR A 122 -6.96 -11.67 10.99
CA THR A 122 -7.73 -10.46 11.32
C THR A 122 -8.57 -10.04 10.13
N LEU A 123 -9.86 -9.81 10.32
CA LEU A 123 -10.76 -9.22 9.33
C LEU A 123 -10.53 -7.70 9.31
N LEU A 124 -10.16 -7.16 8.15
CA LEU A 124 -9.89 -5.74 7.94
C LEU A 124 -11.08 -5.03 7.29
N ALA A 125 -11.72 -5.69 6.32
CA ALA A 125 -12.93 -5.18 5.69
C ALA A 125 -13.80 -6.30 5.12
N THR A 126 -15.11 -6.02 5.04
CA THR A 126 -16.12 -6.90 4.43
C THR A 126 -16.78 -6.17 3.27
N GLY A 127 -17.05 -6.90 2.20
CA GLY A 127 -17.67 -6.34 1.02
C GLY A 127 -19.11 -5.92 1.24
N SER A 128 -19.45 -4.77 0.69
CA SER A 128 -20.81 -4.26 0.54
C SER A 128 -21.22 -4.29 -0.93
N TRP A 129 -22.52 -4.23 -1.19
CA TRP A 129 -23.06 -4.22 -2.56
C TRP A 129 -22.62 -2.96 -3.32
N THR A 130 -22.13 -3.16 -4.54
CA THR A 130 -21.83 -2.10 -5.50
C THR A 130 -22.61 -2.35 -6.79
N GLY A 131 -23.84 -1.86 -6.82
CA GLY A 131 -24.74 -2.13 -7.93
C GLY A 131 -25.27 -3.57 -7.97
N SER A 132 -25.89 -3.99 -9.07
CA SER A 132 -26.69 -5.20 -9.16
C SER A 132 -25.91 -6.53 -9.24
N ARG A 133 -24.60 -6.52 -9.42
CA ARG A 133 -23.83 -7.74 -9.72
C ARG A 133 -22.47 -7.89 -9.03
N GLY A 134 -22.17 -7.06 -8.03
CA GLY A 134 -20.86 -7.12 -7.40
C GLY A 134 -20.83 -6.68 -5.95
N LYS A 135 -19.85 -7.15 -5.22
CA LYS A 135 -19.50 -6.67 -3.88
C LYS A 135 -18.09 -6.12 -3.88
N SER A 136 -17.88 -5.03 -3.16
CA SER A 136 -16.58 -4.38 -3.00
C SER A 136 -16.24 -4.19 -1.54
N ALA A 137 -15.04 -4.57 -1.15
CA ALA A 137 -14.43 -4.26 0.13
C ALA A 137 -13.31 -3.24 -0.09
N GLU A 138 -13.18 -2.32 0.85
CA GLU A 138 -12.16 -1.28 0.83
C GLU A 138 -11.47 -1.17 2.17
N TYR A 139 -10.16 -1.00 2.17
CA TYR A 139 -9.35 -0.89 3.37
C TYR A 139 -8.18 0.05 3.13
N ARG A 140 -7.97 1.01 4.04
CA ARG A 140 -6.83 1.91 3.99
C ARG A 140 -5.59 1.22 4.54
N VAL A 141 -4.61 1.03 3.68
CA VAL A 141 -3.31 0.43 4.01
C VAL A 141 -2.37 1.52 4.48
N CYS A 142 -1.63 1.24 5.55
CA CYS A 142 -0.53 2.07 6.03
C CYS A 142 0.74 1.22 6.08
N GLY A 143 1.77 1.65 5.39
CA GLY A 143 3.04 0.95 5.23
C GLY A 143 2.98 -0.25 4.28
N ALA A 144 4.14 -0.64 3.77
CA ALA A 144 4.26 -1.82 2.92
C ALA A 144 3.85 -3.08 3.68
N ARG A 145 2.91 -3.83 3.15
CA ARG A 145 2.41 -5.07 3.75
C ARG A 145 1.80 -6.01 2.72
N SER A 146 1.43 -7.18 3.17
CA SER A 146 0.54 -8.07 2.42
C SER A 146 -0.85 -8.07 3.05
N VAL A 147 -1.87 -8.13 2.23
CA VAL A 147 -3.25 -8.42 2.63
C VAL A 147 -3.73 -9.70 1.95
N LYS A 148 -4.66 -10.40 2.58
CA LYS A 148 -5.29 -11.58 2.00
C LYS A 148 -6.70 -11.24 1.56
N VAL A 149 -6.98 -11.39 0.28
CA VAL A 149 -8.35 -11.28 -0.25
C VAL A 149 -8.99 -12.66 -0.23
N ARG A 150 -10.16 -12.75 0.38
CA ARG A 150 -10.97 -13.98 0.44
C ARG A 150 -12.28 -13.75 -0.28
N VAL A 151 -12.57 -14.64 -1.23
CA VAL A 151 -13.87 -14.71 -1.91
C VAL A 151 -14.63 -15.90 -1.36
N ILE A 152 -15.88 -15.67 -0.93
CA ILE A 152 -16.75 -16.67 -0.35
C ILE A 152 -17.93 -16.88 -1.29
N ARG A 153 -18.12 -18.12 -1.72
CA ARG A 153 -19.19 -18.48 -2.64
C ARG A 153 -20.56 -18.31 -1.99
N ALA A 154 -21.33 -17.38 -2.50
CA ALA A 154 -22.70 -17.11 -2.05
C ALA A 154 -23.76 -17.59 -3.07
N VAL A 155 -23.36 -17.86 -4.30
CA VAL A 155 -24.26 -18.28 -5.39
C VAL A 155 -23.81 -19.61 -5.99
N ALA A 156 -24.65 -20.25 -6.79
CA ALA A 156 -24.34 -21.53 -7.44
C ALA A 156 -23.19 -21.46 -8.46
N ALA A 157 -22.82 -20.24 -8.92
CA ALA A 157 -21.74 -20.04 -9.88
C ALA A 157 -20.39 -20.57 -9.35
N ALA A 158 -19.72 -21.37 -10.16
CA ALA A 158 -18.40 -21.90 -9.82
C ALA A 158 -17.26 -20.94 -10.19
N ARG A 159 -17.53 -19.89 -10.97
CA ARG A 159 -16.55 -18.93 -11.48
C ARG A 159 -16.88 -17.53 -10.99
N PHE A 160 -15.82 -16.74 -10.78
CA PHE A 160 -15.93 -15.33 -10.41
C PHE A 160 -14.83 -14.51 -11.09
N THR A 161 -15.01 -13.21 -11.12
CA THR A 161 -13.97 -12.24 -11.47
C THR A 161 -13.70 -11.38 -10.24
N LEU A 162 -12.43 -11.30 -9.85
CA LEU A 162 -11.96 -10.45 -8.78
C LEU A 162 -11.10 -9.35 -9.39
N GLN A 163 -11.47 -8.10 -9.17
CA GLN A 163 -10.65 -6.93 -9.45
C GLN A 163 -10.01 -6.47 -8.15
N VAL A 164 -8.70 -6.30 -8.15
CA VAL A 164 -7.94 -5.81 -7.01
C VAL A 164 -7.23 -4.54 -7.45
N GLN A 165 -7.49 -3.47 -6.73
CA GLN A 165 -6.78 -2.19 -6.88
C GLN A 165 -5.85 -2.02 -5.68
N VAL A 166 -4.57 -1.83 -5.95
CA VAL A 166 -3.54 -1.50 -4.96
C VAL A 166 -3.15 -0.03 -5.08
N PRO A 167 -2.82 0.64 -3.96
CA PRO A 167 -2.36 2.03 -3.99
C PRO A 167 -1.10 2.21 -4.80
#